data_885782eed206abb785ed1bcc0ffe22ed
#
_entry.id   885782eed206abb785ed1bcc0ffe22ed
#
_cell.length_a   1.000
_cell.length_b   1.000
_cell.length_c   1.000
_cell.angle_alpha   90.00
_cell.angle_beta   90.00
_cell.angle_gamma   90.00
#
_symmetry.space_group_name_H-M   'P 1'
#
loop_
_entity.id
_entity.type
_entity.pdbx_description
1 polymer ?
#
loop_
_entity_poly.entity_id
_entity_poly.type
_entity_poly.pdbx_seq_one_letter_code
_entity_poly.pdbx_strand_id
1 'polypeptide(L)'
;LFGGYYRYFMAENYKKFIFDQPDVFKNLLSKLINNLPLNFWNNIGIFIPNKFGGRQFGDKLYKLAKLLKESDENCFYERIISNYNNLSELLINPVEKNSKLFDKHINKIFPNLIERMQIVDTLTYLPDDILTKVDRASMFNSLEIRVPFLDHNIVEFAWNLPINKKIRKGNGKIILKKILEKYLPKKLIYKPKMGFGIPLGDFIVKKLKDEIEFFLNSKQLKNQNLFKLDNYKSKWKEHLEGRRNWQFLLWNFYVFQKWYQRWN
;
A
#
# COMPACT_ATOMS: atom_id res chain seq x y z
N LEU A 1 3.31 14.45 6.70
CA LEU A 1 3.87 15.46 7.60
C LEU A 1 3.88 14.99 9.07
N PHE A 2 2.75 14.75 9.69
CA PHE A 2 2.60 14.46 11.14
C PHE A 2 2.51 12.97 11.47
N GLY A 3 2.90 12.07 10.56
CA GLY A 3 2.99 10.63 10.82
C GLY A 3 1.65 9.93 11.09
N GLY A 4 0.62 10.22 10.29
CA GLY A 4 -0.71 9.67 10.51
C GLY A 4 -1.01 8.31 9.87
N TYR A 5 -0.13 7.78 9.02
CA TYR A 5 -0.35 6.49 8.35
C TYR A 5 0.12 5.31 9.20
N TYR A 6 -0.71 4.28 9.27
CA TYR A 6 -0.43 3.05 10.00
C TYR A 6 0.84 2.35 9.50
N ARG A 7 1.16 2.47 8.22
CA ARG A 7 2.37 1.87 7.62
C ARG A 7 3.68 2.34 8.26
N TYR A 8 3.74 3.57 8.80
CA TYR A 8 4.92 4.05 9.53
C TYR A 8 5.15 3.29 10.84
N PHE A 9 4.05 2.96 11.56
CA PHE A 9 4.14 2.17 12.80
C PHE A 9 4.45 0.71 12.51
N MET A 10 3.86 0.18 11.44
CA MET A 10 4.18 -1.17 10.98
C MET A 10 5.66 -1.26 10.62
N ALA A 11 6.20 -0.29 9.89
CA ALA A 11 7.59 -0.28 9.50
C ALA A 11 8.52 -0.28 10.73
N GLU A 12 8.23 0.52 11.77
CA GLU A 12 9.01 0.55 13.00
C GLU A 12 8.97 -0.80 13.73
N ASN A 13 7.79 -1.40 13.87
CA ASN A 13 7.62 -2.68 14.56
C ASN A 13 8.21 -3.85 13.76
N TYR A 14 7.98 -3.89 12.46
CA TYR A 14 8.52 -4.94 11.59
C TYR A 14 10.02 -4.80 11.39
N LYS A 15 10.56 -3.57 11.36
CA LYS A 15 11.99 -3.34 11.30
C LYS A 15 12.70 -4.12 12.40
N LYS A 16 12.32 -3.91 13.66
CA LYS A 16 12.91 -4.65 14.80
C LYS A 16 12.78 -6.16 14.62
N PHE A 17 11.57 -6.64 14.27
CA PHE A 17 11.34 -8.07 14.11
C PHE A 17 12.09 -8.67 12.91
N ILE A 18 12.20 -7.96 11.79
CA ILE A 18 12.76 -8.50 10.55
C ILE A 18 14.29 -8.33 10.52
N PHE A 19 14.82 -7.16 10.91
CA PHE A 19 16.25 -6.89 10.76
C PHE A 19 17.08 -7.37 11.95
N ASP A 20 16.49 -7.50 13.15
CA ASP A 20 17.18 -7.97 14.34
C ASP A 20 17.25 -9.52 14.45
N GLN A 21 16.51 -10.26 13.59
CA GLN A 21 16.51 -11.71 13.62
C GLN A 21 17.59 -12.31 12.70
N PRO A 22 18.20 -13.44 13.10
CA PRO A 22 19.14 -14.17 12.24
C PRO A 22 18.50 -14.59 10.90
N ASP A 23 19.29 -14.53 9.81
CA ASP A 23 18.81 -14.91 8.48
C ASP A 23 18.32 -16.34 8.38
N VAL A 24 18.93 -17.26 9.15
CA VAL A 24 18.50 -18.66 9.23
C VAL A 24 17.05 -18.75 9.72
N PHE A 25 16.71 -18.01 10.77
CA PHE A 25 15.34 -17.99 11.31
C PHE A 25 14.35 -17.37 10.32
N LYS A 26 14.71 -16.25 9.69
CA LYS A 26 13.88 -15.58 8.65
C LYS A 26 13.60 -16.50 7.48
N ASN A 27 14.63 -17.22 7.00
CA ASN A 27 14.51 -18.15 5.90
C ASN A 27 13.65 -19.37 6.25
N LEU A 28 13.81 -19.93 7.46
CA LEU A 28 13.01 -21.05 7.92
C LEU A 28 11.52 -20.65 8.04
N LEU A 29 11.24 -19.52 8.66
CA LEU A 29 9.88 -18.99 8.82
C LEU A 29 9.24 -18.69 7.46
N SER A 30 9.98 -18.06 6.54
CA SER A 30 9.50 -17.79 5.19
C SER A 30 9.20 -19.08 4.42
N LYS A 31 10.06 -20.10 4.50
CA LYS A 31 9.81 -21.42 3.90
C LYS A 31 8.56 -22.08 4.48
N LEU A 32 8.40 -22.08 5.79
CA LEU A 32 7.26 -22.66 6.47
C LEU A 32 5.95 -22.01 6.04
N ILE A 33 5.91 -20.67 5.97
CA ILE A 33 4.73 -19.95 5.51
C ILE A 33 4.40 -20.29 4.05
N ASN A 34 5.40 -20.35 3.17
CA ASN A 34 5.19 -20.58 1.73
C ASN A 34 4.87 -22.04 1.38
N ASN A 35 5.28 -23.02 2.20
CA ASN A 35 5.01 -24.44 1.96
C ASN A 35 3.57 -24.84 2.29
N LEU A 36 2.87 -24.07 3.10
CA LEU A 36 1.49 -24.38 3.47
C LEU A 36 0.52 -23.58 2.58
N PRO A 37 -0.58 -24.18 2.11
CA PRO A 37 -1.51 -23.49 1.22
C PRO A 37 -2.22 -22.33 1.89
N LEU A 38 -2.61 -21.33 1.10
CA LEU A 38 -3.26 -20.11 1.57
C LEU A 38 -4.52 -20.39 2.40
N ASN A 39 -5.33 -21.39 1.95
CA ASN A 39 -6.56 -21.77 2.64
C ASN A 39 -6.31 -22.31 4.05
N PHE A 40 -5.20 -23.01 4.25
CA PHE A 40 -4.78 -23.48 5.58
C PHE A 40 -4.60 -22.28 6.53
N TRP A 41 -3.87 -21.27 6.09
CA TRP A 41 -3.65 -20.06 6.87
C TRP A 41 -4.92 -19.25 7.09
N ASN A 42 -5.80 -19.16 6.09
CA ASN A 42 -7.08 -18.47 6.23
C ASN A 42 -7.99 -19.16 7.25
N ASN A 43 -8.01 -20.49 7.29
CA ASN A 43 -8.76 -21.26 8.28
C ASN A 43 -8.23 -21.02 9.70
N ILE A 44 -6.92 -21.03 9.89
CA ILE A 44 -6.30 -20.68 11.18
C ILE A 44 -6.65 -19.23 11.55
N GLY A 45 -6.64 -18.32 10.58
CA GLY A 45 -6.94 -16.90 10.79
C GLY A 45 -8.34 -16.63 11.37
N ILE A 46 -9.30 -17.54 11.20
CA ILE A 46 -10.64 -17.43 11.78
C ILE A 46 -10.59 -17.52 13.31
N PHE A 47 -9.69 -18.33 13.85
CA PHE A 47 -9.52 -18.53 15.29
C PHE A 47 -8.65 -17.46 15.96
N ILE A 48 -8.00 -16.60 15.16
CA ILE A 48 -7.14 -15.52 15.68
C ILE A 48 -7.97 -14.24 15.83
N PRO A 49 -7.80 -13.47 16.93
CA PRO A 49 -8.52 -12.21 17.10
C PRO A 49 -8.44 -11.32 15.87
N ASN A 50 -9.55 -10.70 15.47
CA ASN A 50 -9.70 -9.90 14.25
C ASN A 50 -8.60 -8.84 14.03
N LYS A 51 -7.96 -8.38 15.10
CA LYS A 51 -6.85 -7.44 15.03
C LYS A 51 -5.63 -8.02 14.28
N PHE A 52 -5.38 -9.32 14.38
CA PHE A 52 -4.24 -10.02 13.79
C PHE A 52 -4.65 -11.01 12.69
N GLY A 53 -5.83 -11.61 12.79
CA GLY A 53 -6.36 -12.65 11.93
C GLY A 53 -7.37 -12.16 10.88
N GLY A 54 -8.45 -12.92 10.69
CA GLY A 54 -9.55 -12.64 9.78
C GLY A 54 -9.40 -13.35 8.41
N ARG A 55 -10.39 -13.15 7.53
CA ARG A 55 -10.53 -13.88 6.25
C ARG A 55 -9.32 -13.81 5.30
N GLN A 56 -8.44 -12.81 5.45
CA GLN A 56 -7.26 -12.63 4.59
C GLN A 56 -5.95 -12.83 5.37
N PHE A 57 -5.97 -13.67 6.40
CA PHE A 57 -4.80 -13.92 7.24
C PHE A 57 -3.66 -14.55 6.45
N GLY A 58 -3.95 -15.49 5.55
CA GLY A 58 -2.97 -16.09 4.67
C GLY A 58 -2.26 -15.09 3.77
N ASP A 59 -3.00 -14.15 3.16
CA ASP A 59 -2.40 -13.09 2.33
C ASP A 59 -1.44 -12.20 3.14
N LYS A 60 -1.79 -11.89 4.40
CA LYS A 60 -0.92 -11.14 5.31
C LYS A 60 0.36 -11.91 5.63
N LEU A 61 0.25 -13.22 5.89
CA LEU A 61 1.41 -14.09 6.14
C LEU A 61 2.31 -14.23 4.91
N TYR A 62 1.74 -14.43 3.73
CA TYR A 62 2.52 -14.47 2.49
C TYR A 62 3.23 -13.14 2.20
N LYS A 63 2.58 -12.00 2.51
CA LYS A 63 3.23 -10.69 2.45
C LYS A 63 4.37 -10.60 3.45
N LEU A 64 4.17 -11.06 4.68
CA LEU A 64 5.22 -11.13 5.71
C LEU A 64 6.38 -12.01 5.27
N ALA A 65 6.12 -13.20 4.73
CA ALA A 65 7.16 -14.12 4.26
C ALA A 65 8.05 -13.51 3.16
N LYS A 66 7.48 -12.65 2.32
CA LYS A 66 8.25 -11.86 1.33
C LYS A 66 9.10 -10.79 2.00
N LEU A 67 8.53 -10.08 2.99
CA LEU A 67 9.24 -9.04 3.73
C LEU A 67 10.41 -9.59 4.56
N LEU A 68 10.30 -10.82 5.09
CA LEU A 68 11.36 -11.49 5.84
C LEU A 68 12.65 -11.71 5.02
N LYS A 69 12.55 -11.74 3.70
CA LYS A 69 13.68 -11.93 2.79
C LYS A 69 14.41 -10.63 2.45
N GLU A 70 13.85 -9.49 2.85
CA GLU A 70 14.48 -8.21 2.55
C GLU A 70 15.60 -7.91 3.53
N SER A 71 16.75 -7.52 3.00
CA SER A 71 17.92 -7.12 3.77
C SER A 71 18.08 -5.60 3.85
N ASP A 72 17.40 -4.87 2.97
CA ASP A 72 17.47 -3.41 2.88
C ASP A 72 16.16 -2.74 3.29
N GLU A 73 16.26 -1.66 4.09
CA GLU A 73 15.11 -0.93 4.61
C GLU A 73 14.27 -0.25 3.52
N ASN A 74 14.90 0.20 2.43
CA ASN A 74 14.19 0.85 1.35
C ASN A 74 13.41 -0.18 0.53
N CYS A 75 14.02 -1.35 0.24
CA CYS A 75 13.34 -2.48 -0.37
C CYS A 75 12.15 -2.93 0.47
N PHE A 76 12.32 -3.00 1.78
CA PHE A 76 11.25 -3.33 2.71
C PHE A 76 10.05 -2.36 2.59
N TYR A 77 10.32 -1.04 2.58
CA TYR A 77 9.25 -0.07 2.44
C TYR A 77 8.60 -0.10 1.05
N GLU A 78 9.37 -0.24 0.00
CA GLU A 78 8.85 -0.38 -1.37
C GLU A 78 7.89 -1.56 -1.47
N ARG A 79 8.21 -2.70 -0.85
CA ARG A 79 7.30 -3.85 -0.80
C ARG A 79 6.03 -3.60 0.00
N ILE A 80 6.08 -2.75 1.01
CA ILE A 80 4.88 -2.38 1.78
C ILE A 80 3.90 -1.57 0.93
N ILE A 81 4.41 -0.63 0.13
CA ILE A 81 3.57 0.29 -0.66
C ILE A 81 3.18 -0.27 -2.02
N SER A 82 3.94 -1.22 -2.56
CA SER A 82 3.67 -1.79 -3.87
C SER A 82 2.50 -2.78 -3.84
N ASN A 83 1.60 -2.64 -4.80
CA ASN A 83 0.51 -3.59 -4.99
C ASN A 83 1.00 -4.91 -5.60
N TYR A 84 2.05 -4.85 -6.42
CA TYR A 84 2.67 -6.01 -7.06
C TYR A 84 4.14 -5.72 -7.37
N ASN A 85 5.03 -6.63 -6.96
CA ASN A 85 6.48 -6.39 -7.04
C ASN A 85 7.19 -7.15 -8.16
N ASN A 86 6.52 -8.09 -8.82
CA ASN A 86 7.12 -8.87 -9.90
C ASN A 86 6.56 -8.43 -11.26
N LEU A 87 6.96 -7.25 -11.73
CA LEU A 87 6.47 -6.70 -12.99
C LEU A 87 6.82 -7.57 -14.20
N SER A 88 7.95 -8.28 -14.16
CA SER A 88 8.35 -9.20 -15.23
C SER A 88 7.41 -10.40 -15.41
N GLU A 89 6.64 -10.75 -14.39
CA GLU A 89 5.58 -11.76 -14.51
C GLU A 89 4.36 -11.24 -15.27
N LEU A 90 4.11 -9.95 -15.23
CA LEU A 90 2.88 -9.32 -15.76
C LEU A 90 3.09 -8.61 -17.10
N LEU A 91 4.24 -8.02 -17.29
CA LEU A 91 4.57 -7.21 -18.47
C LEU A 91 5.55 -7.94 -19.37
N ILE A 92 5.44 -7.68 -20.67
CA ILE A 92 6.33 -8.27 -21.69
C ILE A 92 7.71 -7.59 -21.59
N ASN A 93 7.72 -6.25 -21.55
CA ASN A 93 8.93 -5.44 -21.40
C ASN A 93 8.80 -4.52 -20.21
N PRO A 94 9.04 -5.04 -18.98
CA PRO A 94 8.96 -4.22 -17.80
C PRO A 94 10.08 -3.19 -17.75
N VAL A 95 9.72 -1.92 -17.57
CA VAL A 95 10.69 -0.86 -17.28
C VAL A 95 10.75 -0.71 -15.77
N GLU A 96 11.91 -0.98 -15.19
CA GLU A 96 12.15 -0.71 -13.77
C GLU A 96 12.33 0.80 -13.59
N LYS A 97 11.39 1.40 -12.88
CA LYS A 97 11.50 2.80 -12.47
C LYS A 97 12.21 2.84 -11.12
N ASN A 98 13.34 3.54 -11.08
CA ASN A 98 14.04 3.78 -9.82
C ASN A 98 13.12 4.52 -8.84
N SER A 99 12.80 3.86 -7.74
CA SER A 99 12.03 4.49 -6.67
C SER A 99 12.85 5.60 -6.02
N LYS A 100 12.21 6.72 -5.67
CA LYS A 100 12.83 7.80 -4.88
C LYS A 100 13.38 7.33 -3.53
N LEU A 101 12.98 6.16 -3.05
CA LEU A 101 13.55 5.52 -1.85
C LEU A 101 15.05 5.20 -2.00
N PHE A 102 15.50 4.90 -3.23
CA PHE A 102 16.90 4.56 -3.52
C PHE A 102 17.74 5.79 -3.88
N ASP A 103 17.16 6.99 -3.83
CA ASP A 103 17.91 8.22 -4.04
C ASP A 103 18.93 8.41 -2.90
N LYS A 104 20.22 8.38 -3.28
CA LYS A 104 21.34 8.52 -2.34
C LYS A 104 21.30 9.85 -1.58
N HIS A 105 20.80 10.91 -2.21
CA HIS A 105 20.67 12.22 -1.60
C HIS A 105 19.61 12.22 -0.49
N ILE A 106 18.43 11.66 -0.76
CA ILE A 106 17.37 11.48 0.24
C ILE A 106 17.88 10.62 1.41
N ASN A 107 18.59 9.53 1.12
CA ASN A 107 19.11 8.63 2.16
C ASN A 107 20.14 9.31 3.05
N LYS A 108 20.96 10.21 2.50
CA LYS A 108 21.95 10.99 3.24
C LYS A 108 21.31 12.03 4.16
N ILE A 109 20.27 12.73 3.68
CA ILE A 109 19.57 13.77 4.45
C ILE A 109 18.69 13.15 5.54
N PHE A 110 18.01 12.04 5.23
CA PHE A 110 17.07 11.36 6.13
C PHE A 110 17.56 9.95 6.51
N PRO A 111 18.48 9.82 7.47
CA PRO A 111 18.99 8.51 7.89
C PRO A 111 17.94 7.64 8.56
N ASN A 112 16.90 8.24 9.13
CA ASN A 112 15.80 7.51 9.76
C ASN A 112 14.80 7.00 8.73
N LEU A 113 14.48 5.70 8.76
CA LEU A 113 13.55 5.07 7.80
C LEU A 113 12.18 5.76 7.77
N ILE A 114 11.62 6.13 8.94
CA ILE A 114 10.28 6.75 8.98
C ILE A 114 10.30 8.13 8.32
N GLU A 115 11.37 8.89 8.48
CA GLU A 115 11.53 10.19 7.82
C GLU A 115 11.69 10.01 6.30
N ARG A 116 12.47 9.00 5.85
CA ARG A 116 12.53 8.63 4.43
C ARG A 116 11.17 8.25 3.85
N MET A 117 10.41 7.44 4.59
CA MET A 117 9.05 7.09 4.19
C MET A 117 8.15 8.33 4.06
N GLN A 118 8.27 9.26 5.01
CA GLN A 118 7.47 10.50 4.99
C GLN A 118 7.85 11.40 3.81
N ILE A 119 9.13 11.59 3.52
CA ILE A 119 9.53 12.45 2.39
C ILE A 119 9.17 11.81 1.05
N VAL A 120 9.36 10.50 0.89
CA VAL A 120 8.95 9.80 -0.34
C VAL A 120 7.44 9.88 -0.54
N ASP A 121 6.65 9.67 0.51
CA ASP A 121 5.19 9.86 0.43
C ASP A 121 4.80 11.30 0.09
N THR A 122 5.54 12.28 0.59
CA THR A 122 5.29 13.70 0.28
C THR A 122 5.61 14.02 -1.18
N LEU A 123 6.63 13.37 -1.75
CA LEU A 123 7.06 13.60 -3.14
C LEU A 123 6.30 12.75 -4.19
N THR A 124 5.57 11.72 -3.76
CA THR A 124 4.89 10.77 -4.66
C THR A 124 3.42 10.60 -4.32
N TYR A 125 3.10 9.90 -3.25
CA TYR A 125 1.72 9.57 -2.87
C TYR A 125 0.84 10.80 -2.61
N LEU A 126 1.40 11.85 -2.01
CA LEU A 126 0.65 13.08 -1.74
C LEU A 126 0.20 13.78 -3.03
N PRO A 127 1.09 14.13 -3.99
CA PRO A 127 0.67 14.78 -5.23
C PRO A 127 -0.08 13.82 -6.17
N ASP A 128 0.43 12.60 -6.38
CA ASP A 128 -0.03 11.73 -7.46
C ASP A 128 -1.35 11.00 -7.13
N ASP A 129 -1.66 10.77 -5.85
CA ASP A 129 -2.92 10.13 -5.42
C ASP A 129 -3.82 11.10 -4.64
N ILE A 130 -3.35 11.60 -3.48
CA ILE A 130 -4.23 12.31 -2.54
C ILE A 130 -4.71 13.64 -3.12
N LEU A 131 -3.79 14.49 -3.58
CA LEU A 131 -4.14 15.82 -4.09
C LEU A 131 -4.84 15.72 -5.44
N THR A 132 -4.38 14.85 -6.33
CA THR A 132 -5.04 14.61 -7.62
C THR A 132 -6.48 14.14 -7.45
N LYS A 133 -6.73 13.22 -6.53
CA LYS A 133 -8.07 12.72 -6.24
C LYS A 133 -8.98 13.82 -5.66
N VAL A 134 -8.47 14.57 -4.68
CA VAL A 134 -9.23 15.63 -4.02
C VAL A 134 -9.56 16.74 -5.02
N ASP A 135 -8.57 17.20 -5.78
CA ASP A 135 -8.75 18.23 -6.81
C ASP A 135 -9.77 17.82 -7.87
N ARG A 136 -9.57 16.64 -8.49
CA ARG A 136 -10.48 16.15 -9.54
C ARG A 136 -11.91 15.98 -9.06
N ALA A 137 -12.11 15.41 -7.87
CA ALA A 137 -13.43 15.18 -7.31
C ALA A 137 -14.13 16.50 -6.94
N SER A 138 -13.42 17.49 -6.40
CA SER A 138 -13.98 18.77 -6.03
C SER A 138 -14.28 19.65 -7.25
N MET A 139 -13.32 19.73 -8.18
CA MET A 139 -13.48 20.54 -9.39
C MET A 139 -14.58 19.99 -10.32
N PHE A 140 -14.82 18.67 -10.31
CA PHE A 140 -15.98 18.10 -10.99
C PHE A 140 -17.31 18.69 -10.50
N ASN A 141 -17.36 19.17 -9.26
CA ASN A 141 -18.52 19.86 -8.67
C ASN A 141 -18.30 21.38 -8.59
N SER A 142 -17.35 21.95 -9.33
CA SER A 142 -17.01 23.38 -9.33
C SER A 142 -16.65 23.91 -7.93
N LEU A 143 -16.02 23.08 -7.10
CA LEU A 143 -15.65 23.40 -5.73
C LEU A 143 -14.12 23.44 -5.58
N GLU A 144 -13.55 24.58 -5.25
CA GLU A 144 -12.13 24.71 -4.94
C GLU A 144 -11.86 24.31 -3.48
N ILE A 145 -10.91 23.38 -3.28
CA ILE A 145 -10.49 22.96 -1.95
C ILE A 145 -9.10 23.51 -1.63
N ARG A 146 -8.99 24.15 -0.47
CA ARG A 146 -7.73 24.58 0.12
C ARG A 146 -7.35 23.64 1.27
N VAL A 147 -6.07 23.24 1.35
CA VAL A 147 -5.57 22.29 2.35
C VAL A 147 -4.66 23.03 3.33
N PRO A 148 -5.14 23.44 4.52
CA PRO A 148 -4.35 24.28 5.45
C PRO A 148 -3.04 23.63 5.91
N PHE A 149 -3.01 22.31 6.03
CA PHE A 149 -1.80 21.57 6.43
C PHE A 149 -0.71 21.54 5.35
N LEU A 150 -0.96 22.04 4.15
CA LEU A 150 0.03 22.18 3.08
C LEU A 150 0.50 23.63 2.90
N ASP A 151 0.11 24.54 3.81
CA ASP A 151 0.76 25.84 3.93
C ASP A 151 2.26 25.65 4.19
N HIS A 152 3.11 26.42 3.48
CA HIS A 152 4.56 26.24 3.52
C HIS A 152 5.12 26.39 4.95
N ASN A 153 4.59 27.32 5.75
CA ASN A 153 5.04 27.51 7.13
C ASN A 153 4.72 26.27 8.00
N ILE A 154 3.56 25.65 7.78
CA ILE A 154 3.18 24.41 8.48
C ILE A 154 4.02 23.25 8.00
N VAL A 155 4.34 23.17 6.72
CA VAL A 155 5.20 22.12 6.16
C VAL A 155 6.61 22.24 6.72
N GLU A 156 7.21 23.41 6.70
CA GLU A 156 8.54 23.68 7.27
C GLU A 156 8.58 23.38 8.77
N PHE A 157 7.62 23.85 9.52
CA PHE A 157 7.47 23.54 10.93
C PHE A 157 7.38 22.03 11.17
N ALA A 158 6.56 21.32 10.39
CA ALA A 158 6.39 19.89 10.55
C ALA A 158 7.69 19.10 10.25
N TRP A 159 8.49 19.54 9.26
CA TRP A 159 9.77 18.90 8.94
C TRP A 159 10.84 19.18 10.00
N ASN A 160 10.82 20.34 10.62
CA ASN A 160 11.73 20.68 11.73
C ASN A 160 11.35 20.02 13.07
N LEU A 161 10.16 19.40 13.18
CA LEU A 161 9.78 18.68 14.39
C LEU A 161 10.51 17.35 14.52
N PRO A 162 11.09 17.04 15.69
CA PRO A 162 11.63 15.71 15.98
C PRO A 162 10.58 14.62 15.81
N ILE A 163 10.99 13.47 15.31
CA ILE A 163 10.07 12.35 14.99
C ILE A 163 9.21 11.92 16.18
N ASN A 164 9.73 11.97 17.41
CA ASN A 164 9.00 11.61 18.63
C ASN A 164 7.84 12.57 18.98
N LYS A 165 7.81 13.78 18.39
CA LYS A 165 6.66 14.70 18.47
C LYS A 165 5.58 14.40 17.43
N LYS A 166 5.95 13.69 16.39
CA LYS A 166 5.04 13.23 15.32
C LYS A 166 4.51 11.85 15.63
N ILE A 167 5.40 10.90 15.96
CA ILE A 167 5.11 9.48 16.15
C ILE A 167 5.77 9.00 17.45
N ARG A 168 5.00 8.30 18.29
CA ARG A 168 5.53 7.71 19.55
C ARG A 168 4.71 6.50 19.95
N LYS A 169 5.37 5.37 20.23
CA LYS A 169 4.76 4.13 20.76
C LYS A 169 3.52 3.70 19.97
N GLY A 170 3.62 3.63 18.63
CA GLY A 170 2.53 3.22 17.76
C GLY A 170 1.39 4.24 17.59
N ASN A 171 1.55 5.47 18.09
CA ASN A 171 0.62 6.56 17.93
C ASN A 171 1.20 7.66 17.05
N GLY A 172 0.45 8.09 16.04
CA GLY A 172 0.81 9.21 15.18
C GLY A 172 0.05 10.48 15.52
N LYS A 173 0.45 11.57 14.84
CA LYS A 173 -0.14 12.89 14.99
C LYS A 173 -0.10 13.40 16.44
N ILE A 174 0.97 13.10 17.19
CA ILE A 174 1.07 13.35 18.63
C ILE A 174 0.81 14.82 18.96
N ILE A 175 1.52 15.74 18.30
CA ILE A 175 1.36 17.17 18.55
C ILE A 175 -0.06 17.65 18.21
N LEU A 176 -0.64 17.20 17.11
CA LEU A 176 -2.00 17.58 16.71
C LEU A 176 -3.03 17.05 17.71
N LYS A 177 -2.88 15.83 18.18
CA LYS A 177 -3.77 15.25 19.20
C LYS A 177 -3.71 16.03 20.49
N LYS A 178 -2.52 16.44 20.94
CA LYS A 178 -2.35 17.27 22.14
C LYS A 178 -3.02 18.65 22.01
N ILE A 179 -2.97 19.23 20.83
CA ILE A 179 -3.71 20.49 20.56
C ILE A 179 -5.21 20.25 20.64
N LEU A 180 -5.71 19.19 19.99
CA LEU A 180 -7.12 18.84 19.99
C LEU A 180 -7.67 18.51 21.39
N GLU A 181 -6.86 17.98 22.30
CA GLU A 181 -7.27 17.71 23.69
C GLU A 181 -7.77 18.97 24.44
N LYS A 182 -7.38 20.17 23.98
CA LYS A 182 -7.87 21.44 24.51
C LYS A 182 -9.31 21.75 24.09
N TYR A 183 -9.78 21.13 23.00
CA TYR A 183 -11.06 21.49 22.37
C TYR A 183 -12.04 20.31 22.36
N LEU A 184 -11.55 19.07 22.39
CA LEU A 184 -12.38 17.88 22.23
C LEU A 184 -12.07 16.82 23.30
N PRO A 185 -13.08 16.04 23.72
CA PRO A 185 -12.87 14.93 24.63
C PRO A 185 -11.94 13.86 24.05
N LYS A 186 -11.03 13.32 24.87
CA LYS A 186 -10.08 12.27 24.47
C LYS A 186 -10.71 11.08 23.76
N LYS A 187 -11.92 10.66 24.17
CA LYS A 187 -12.66 9.56 23.55
C LYS A 187 -12.91 9.79 22.05
N LEU A 188 -13.08 11.01 21.61
CA LEU A 188 -13.26 11.35 20.18
C LEU A 188 -11.93 11.37 19.43
N ILE A 189 -10.87 11.91 20.05
CA ILE A 189 -9.54 12.07 19.43
C ILE A 189 -8.85 10.72 19.21
N TYR A 190 -9.00 9.80 20.14
CA TYR A 190 -8.31 8.50 20.16
C TYR A 190 -9.16 7.34 19.62
N LYS A 191 -10.27 7.62 18.94
CA LYS A 191 -11.03 6.57 18.25
C LYS A 191 -10.14 5.83 17.23
N PRO A 192 -10.33 4.51 17.08
CA PRO A 192 -9.70 3.76 16.02
C PRO A 192 -10.00 4.40 14.67
N LYS A 193 -8.96 4.64 13.87
CA LYS A 193 -9.13 5.22 12.53
C LYS A 193 -9.77 4.17 11.63
N MET A 194 -10.90 4.51 11.01
CA MET A 194 -11.53 3.74 9.95
C MET A 194 -11.13 4.35 8.61
N GLY A 195 -10.62 3.52 7.69
CA GLY A 195 -10.29 3.96 6.33
C GLY A 195 -11.55 4.09 5.46
N PHE A 196 -11.47 4.87 4.40
CA PHE A 196 -12.50 5.00 3.37
C PHE A 196 -12.44 3.86 2.32
N GLY A 197 -11.99 2.68 2.72
CA GLY A 197 -11.89 1.55 1.80
C GLY A 197 -13.28 1.10 1.33
N ILE A 198 -13.47 1.03 0.02
CA ILE A 198 -14.61 0.37 -0.59
C ILE A 198 -14.34 -1.14 -0.69
N PRO A 199 -15.35 -2.00 -0.74
CA PRO A 199 -15.19 -3.44 -0.98
C PRO A 199 -14.83 -3.69 -2.46
N LEU A 200 -13.61 -3.30 -2.85
CA LEU A 200 -13.14 -3.29 -4.24
C LEU A 200 -13.20 -4.68 -4.88
N GLY A 201 -12.84 -5.73 -4.12
CA GLY A 201 -12.88 -7.10 -4.62
C GLY A 201 -14.29 -7.53 -5.01
N ASP A 202 -15.26 -7.25 -4.14
CA ASP A 202 -16.68 -7.53 -4.44
C ASP A 202 -17.20 -6.69 -5.60
N PHE A 203 -16.79 -5.42 -5.66
CA PHE A 203 -17.17 -4.53 -6.75
C PHE A 203 -16.66 -5.04 -8.11
N ILE A 204 -15.41 -5.46 -8.17
CA ILE A 204 -14.79 -6.05 -9.37
C ILE A 204 -15.58 -7.27 -9.83
N VAL A 205 -15.87 -8.20 -8.93
CA VAL A 205 -16.56 -9.46 -9.27
C VAL A 205 -18.01 -9.20 -9.65
N LYS A 206 -18.71 -8.30 -8.96
CA LYS A 206 -20.16 -8.11 -9.16
C LYS A 206 -20.51 -7.12 -10.26
N LYS A 207 -19.63 -6.14 -10.53
CA LYS A 207 -19.95 -5.03 -11.44
C LYS A 207 -19.04 -4.94 -12.66
N LEU A 208 -17.82 -5.45 -12.60
CA LEU A 208 -16.82 -5.30 -13.66
C LEU A 208 -16.39 -6.62 -14.29
N LYS A 209 -17.02 -7.74 -13.89
CA LYS A 209 -16.66 -9.08 -14.36
C LYS A 209 -16.62 -9.14 -15.89
N ASP A 210 -17.72 -8.79 -16.53
CA ASP A 210 -17.87 -8.92 -17.99
C ASP A 210 -16.87 -8.03 -18.75
N GLU A 211 -16.61 -6.82 -18.25
CA GLU A 211 -15.64 -5.91 -18.85
C GLU A 211 -14.20 -6.43 -18.70
N ILE A 212 -13.84 -6.96 -17.55
CA ILE A 212 -12.51 -7.54 -17.32
C ILE A 212 -12.32 -8.77 -18.19
N GLU A 213 -13.31 -9.65 -18.27
CA GLU A 213 -13.27 -10.85 -19.14
C GLU A 213 -13.20 -10.46 -20.62
N PHE A 214 -13.93 -9.43 -21.03
CA PHE A 214 -13.82 -8.86 -22.37
C PHE A 214 -12.38 -8.42 -22.67
N PHE A 215 -11.75 -7.63 -21.78
CA PHE A 215 -10.36 -7.21 -21.95
C PHE A 215 -9.41 -8.41 -22.01
N LEU A 216 -9.50 -9.34 -21.08
CA LEU A 216 -8.60 -10.49 -21.02
C LEU A 216 -8.68 -11.41 -22.26
N ASN A 217 -9.78 -11.38 -23.01
CA ASN A 217 -10.00 -12.20 -24.19
C ASN A 217 -9.91 -11.42 -25.51
N SER A 218 -9.80 -10.10 -25.45
CA SER A 218 -9.76 -9.21 -26.61
C SER A 218 -8.52 -9.45 -27.48
N LYS A 219 -8.72 -9.51 -28.81
CA LYS A 219 -7.61 -9.51 -29.79
C LYS A 219 -6.81 -8.19 -29.74
N GLN A 220 -7.46 -7.07 -29.46
CA GLN A 220 -6.82 -5.78 -29.30
C GLN A 220 -5.74 -5.81 -28.20
N LEU A 221 -6.01 -6.46 -27.08
CA LEU A 221 -5.06 -6.56 -25.99
C LEU A 221 -3.82 -7.36 -26.37
N LYS A 222 -3.97 -8.40 -27.19
CA LYS A 222 -2.83 -9.15 -27.73
C LYS A 222 -1.95 -8.26 -28.61
N ASN A 223 -2.58 -7.40 -29.40
CA ASN A 223 -1.87 -6.48 -30.31
C ASN A 223 -1.16 -5.35 -29.58
N GLN A 224 -1.58 -4.97 -28.34
CA GLN A 224 -0.85 -3.99 -27.53
C GLN A 224 0.56 -4.45 -27.16
N ASN A 225 0.80 -5.76 -27.11
CA ASN A 225 2.08 -6.37 -26.76
C ASN A 225 2.72 -5.82 -25.44
N LEU A 226 1.86 -5.48 -24.48
CA LEU A 226 2.28 -4.93 -23.18
C LEU A 226 2.18 -5.95 -22.04
N PHE A 227 1.16 -6.80 -22.07
CA PHE A 227 0.77 -7.66 -20.96
C PHE A 227 0.96 -9.14 -21.26
N LYS A 228 1.45 -9.89 -20.29
CA LYS A 228 1.43 -11.36 -20.27
C LYS A 228 0.05 -11.84 -19.85
N LEU A 229 -0.88 -11.89 -20.80
CA LEU A 229 -2.31 -12.09 -20.55
C LEU A 229 -2.64 -13.39 -19.81
N ASP A 230 -1.91 -14.47 -20.05
CA ASP A 230 -2.16 -15.75 -19.39
C ASP A 230 -1.95 -15.66 -17.87
N ASN A 231 -0.98 -14.85 -17.44
CA ASN A 231 -0.75 -14.60 -16.03
C ASN A 231 -1.89 -13.76 -15.41
N TYR A 232 -2.42 -12.78 -16.14
CA TYR A 232 -3.60 -12.05 -15.68
C TYR A 232 -4.84 -12.94 -15.62
N LYS A 233 -5.06 -13.83 -16.61
CA LYS A 233 -6.15 -14.81 -16.59
C LYS A 233 -6.07 -15.76 -15.41
N SER A 234 -4.86 -16.26 -15.10
CA SER A 234 -4.64 -17.09 -13.92
C SER A 234 -5.02 -16.36 -12.63
N LYS A 235 -4.56 -15.10 -12.47
CA LYS A 235 -4.86 -14.28 -11.30
C LYS A 235 -6.34 -13.89 -11.21
N TRP A 236 -6.99 -13.67 -12.35
CA TRP A 236 -8.43 -13.47 -12.41
C TRP A 236 -9.20 -14.70 -11.92
N LYS A 237 -8.84 -15.89 -12.39
CA LYS A 237 -9.43 -17.15 -11.94
C LYS A 237 -9.25 -17.36 -10.44
N GLU A 238 -8.04 -17.15 -9.91
CA GLU A 238 -7.78 -17.25 -8.48
C GLU A 238 -8.63 -16.26 -7.65
N HIS A 239 -8.87 -15.06 -8.18
CA HIS A 239 -9.68 -14.04 -7.53
C HIS A 239 -11.16 -14.43 -7.50
N LEU A 240 -11.71 -14.91 -8.62
CA LEU A 240 -13.09 -15.39 -8.73
C LEU A 240 -13.38 -16.57 -7.79
N GLU A 241 -12.43 -17.51 -7.70
CA GLU A 241 -12.54 -18.69 -6.83
C GLU A 241 -12.27 -18.37 -5.36
N GLY A 242 -11.95 -17.13 -5.02
CA GLY A 242 -11.61 -16.73 -3.64
C GLY A 242 -10.30 -17.34 -3.11
N ARG A 243 -9.52 -17.99 -3.98
CA ARG A 243 -8.24 -18.59 -3.60
C ARG A 243 -7.22 -17.54 -3.21
N ARG A 244 -7.24 -16.38 -3.86
CA ARG A 244 -6.33 -15.27 -3.59
C ARG A 244 -6.97 -13.93 -3.92
N ASN A 245 -6.65 -12.89 -3.14
CA ASN A 245 -7.17 -11.55 -3.38
C ASN A 245 -6.24 -10.75 -4.31
N TRP A 246 -6.65 -10.60 -5.56
CA TRP A 246 -5.94 -9.83 -6.58
C TRP A 246 -6.60 -8.49 -6.92
N GLN A 247 -7.50 -7.97 -6.05
CA GLN A 247 -8.32 -6.79 -6.33
C GLN A 247 -7.53 -5.57 -6.82
N PHE A 248 -6.39 -5.24 -6.19
CA PHE A 248 -5.62 -4.05 -6.61
C PHE A 248 -4.92 -4.24 -7.96
N LEU A 249 -4.40 -5.44 -8.22
CA LEU A 249 -3.79 -5.77 -9.51
C LEU A 249 -4.82 -5.68 -10.64
N LEU A 250 -5.96 -6.30 -10.45
CA LEU A 250 -7.06 -6.33 -11.43
C LEU A 250 -7.66 -4.96 -11.65
N TRP A 251 -7.77 -4.16 -10.59
CA TRP A 251 -8.21 -2.76 -10.68
C TRP A 251 -7.24 -1.91 -11.50
N ASN A 252 -5.93 -2.01 -11.24
CA ASN A 252 -4.92 -1.29 -12.01
C ASN A 252 -4.95 -1.67 -13.49
N PHE A 253 -5.09 -2.97 -13.78
CA PHE A 253 -5.24 -3.46 -15.15
C PHE A 253 -6.49 -2.88 -15.81
N TYR A 254 -7.64 -2.96 -15.15
CA TYR A 254 -8.91 -2.45 -15.66
C TYR A 254 -8.84 -0.94 -15.95
N VAL A 255 -8.38 -0.14 -14.99
CA VAL A 255 -8.27 1.32 -15.14
C VAL A 255 -7.33 1.68 -16.28
N PHE A 256 -6.19 0.98 -16.40
CA PHE A 256 -5.28 1.17 -17.52
C PHE A 256 -5.97 0.89 -18.87
N GLN A 257 -6.73 -0.20 -18.99
CA GLN A 257 -7.43 -0.53 -20.22
C GLN A 257 -8.50 0.50 -20.59
N LYS A 258 -9.26 0.99 -19.62
CA LYS A 258 -10.23 2.07 -19.84
C LYS A 258 -9.57 3.37 -20.28
N TRP A 259 -8.45 3.70 -19.69
CA TRP A 259 -7.64 4.85 -20.11
C TRP A 259 -7.09 4.66 -21.52
N TYR A 260 -6.51 3.51 -21.80
CA TYR A 260 -5.93 3.19 -23.10
C TYR A 260 -6.97 3.28 -24.22
N GLN A 261 -8.17 2.71 -24.02
CA GLN A 261 -9.28 2.79 -24.98
C GLN A 261 -9.76 4.22 -25.25
N ARG A 262 -9.63 5.09 -24.26
CA ARG A 262 -10.09 6.48 -24.41
C ARG A 262 -9.10 7.35 -25.21
N TRP A 263 -7.83 7.04 -25.13
CA TRP A 263 -6.78 7.93 -25.62
C TRP A 263 -5.94 7.32 -26.78
N ASN A 264 -6.16 6.09 -27.14
CA ASN A 264 -5.57 5.36 -28.26
C ASN A 264 -6.65 4.60 -29.07
#